data_bd1f83268c8d904d40c5dc2a686829f3
#
_entry.id   bd1f83268c8d904d40c5dc2a686829f3
#
_cell.length_a   1.000
_cell.length_b   1.000
_cell.length_c   1.000
_cell.angle_alpha   90.00
_cell.angle_beta   90.00
_cell.angle_gamma   90.00
#
_symmetry.space_group_name_H-M   'P 1'
#
loop_
_entity.id
_entity.type
_entity.pdbx_description
1 polymer ?
#
loop_
_entity_poly.entity_id
_entity_poly.type
_entity_poly.pdbx_seq_one_letter_code
_entity_poly.pdbx_strand_id
1 'polypeptide(L)'
;MNLHEYIETSILPQYNNFDKAHSVEHIKSVIKQSLLLSVHYDVNIDMVYTIAAYHDLGISHGRKLHHLYSGIILMEDNNLKEFFTESQLFTMKDAIEDHRASSEREPRTIYGMIIAEADRQIDPQVCILRTLQFGLENYPDLDKEEQFKRVKRHLKDKYGEGGYLKLWIPYSNNTLKLRELRKIISNTSTLQRIFDQSWEESQIIK
;
A
#
# COMPACT_ATOMS: atom_id res chain seq x y z
N MET A 1 19.36 22.75 -3.90
CA MET A 1 18.16 21.96 -4.27
C MET A 1 17.28 21.86 -3.03
N ASN A 2 15.99 22.11 -3.14
CA ASN A 2 15.09 21.94 -1.99
C ASN A 2 14.66 20.46 -1.85
N LEU A 3 14.03 20.10 -0.72
CA LEU A 3 13.63 18.73 -0.43
C LEU A 3 12.70 18.14 -1.50
N HIS A 4 11.67 18.89 -1.90
CA HIS A 4 10.70 18.40 -2.89
C HIS A 4 11.36 18.18 -4.26
N GLU A 5 12.19 19.11 -4.70
CA GLU A 5 12.95 18.98 -5.93
C GLU A 5 13.87 17.75 -5.90
N TYR A 6 14.53 17.52 -4.77
CA TYR A 6 15.37 16.32 -4.57
C TYR A 6 14.55 15.03 -4.71
N ILE A 7 13.42 14.94 -4.02
CA ILE A 7 12.57 13.75 -4.07
C ILE A 7 12.01 13.52 -5.47
N GLU A 8 11.49 14.56 -6.12
CA GLU A 8 10.93 14.46 -7.48
C GLU A 8 11.96 14.05 -8.54
N THR A 9 13.20 14.52 -8.42
CA THR A 9 14.23 14.28 -9.45
C THR A 9 15.12 13.07 -9.18
N SER A 10 15.28 12.65 -7.92
CA SER A 10 16.25 11.61 -7.54
C SER A 10 15.60 10.37 -6.94
N ILE A 11 14.44 10.50 -6.29
CA ILE A 11 13.78 9.39 -5.58
C ILE A 11 12.65 8.80 -6.42
N LEU A 12 11.68 9.61 -6.83
CA LEU A 12 10.53 9.10 -7.58
C LEU A 12 10.91 8.39 -8.89
N PRO A 13 11.92 8.81 -9.67
CA PRO A 13 12.31 8.09 -10.87
C PRO A 13 12.79 6.65 -10.65
N GLN A 14 13.22 6.29 -9.43
CA GLN A 14 13.65 4.93 -9.12
C GLN A 14 12.51 3.91 -9.26
N TYR A 15 11.28 4.34 -9.04
CA TYR A 15 10.07 3.53 -9.18
C TYR A 15 9.72 3.14 -10.61
N ASN A 16 10.34 3.75 -11.63
CA ASN A 16 10.17 3.35 -13.04
C ASN A 16 10.69 1.94 -13.33
N ASN A 17 11.53 1.40 -12.44
CA ASN A 17 12.12 0.07 -12.58
C ASN A 17 11.33 -1.02 -11.81
N PHE A 18 10.23 -0.65 -11.14
CA PHE A 18 9.45 -1.57 -10.32
C PHE A 18 8.19 -2.06 -11.05
N ASP A 19 7.50 -3.03 -10.46
CA ASP A 19 6.28 -3.56 -11.03
C ASP A 19 5.11 -2.55 -10.95
N LYS A 20 4.01 -2.82 -11.67
CA LYS A 20 2.83 -1.95 -11.72
C LYS A 20 2.22 -1.64 -10.34
N ALA A 21 2.37 -2.53 -9.37
CA ALA A 21 1.83 -2.32 -8.03
C ALA A 21 2.63 -1.30 -7.21
N HIS A 22 3.90 -1.08 -7.59
CA HIS A 22 4.85 -0.17 -6.94
C HIS A 22 5.35 0.89 -7.95
N SER A 23 4.47 1.34 -8.85
CA SER A 23 4.77 2.34 -9.87
C SER A 23 4.85 3.76 -9.30
N VAL A 24 5.41 4.69 -10.06
CA VAL A 24 5.45 6.13 -9.72
C VAL A 24 4.02 6.66 -9.44
N GLU A 25 3.01 6.20 -10.19
CA GLU A 25 1.62 6.60 -9.99
C GLU A 25 1.08 6.14 -8.63
N HIS A 26 1.43 4.90 -8.21
CA HIS A 26 1.11 4.42 -6.88
C HIS A 26 1.72 5.32 -5.81
N ILE A 27 3.01 5.61 -5.89
CA ILE A 27 3.71 6.45 -4.90
C ILE A 27 3.12 7.86 -4.85
N LYS A 28 2.85 8.49 -6.00
CA LYS A 28 2.18 9.80 -6.06
C LYS A 28 0.79 9.77 -5.40
N SER A 29 0.06 8.68 -5.59
CA SER A 29 -1.24 8.48 -4.92
C SER A 29 -1.07 8.34 -3.41
N VAL A 30 -0.08 7.58 -2.93
CA VAL A 30 0.21 7.42 -1.50
C VAL A 30 0.66 8.75 -0.89
N ILE A 31 1.54 9.51 -1.55
CA ILE A 31 1.92 10.87 -1.12
C ILE A 31 0.67 11.73 -0.95
N LYS A 32 -0.18 11.81 -1.97
CA LYS A 32 -1.40 12.61 -1.93
C LYS A 32 -2.31 12.19 -0.76
N GLN A 33 -2.54 10.90 -0.55
CA GLN A 33 -3.37 10.41 0.54
C GLN A 33 -2.74 10.66 1.91
N SER A 34 -1.42 10.49 2.06
CA SER A 34 -0.71 10.80 3.29
C SER A 34 -0.86 12.27 3.68
N LEU A 35 -0.69 13.18 2.72
CA LEU A 35 -0.87 14.62 2.94
C LEU A 35 -2.32 14.98 3.29
N LEU A 36 -3.31 14.35 2.65
CA LEU A 36 -4.72 14.55 2.99
C LEU A 36 -5.06 14.08 4.40
N LEU A 37 -4.50 12.96 4.84
CA LEU A 37 -4.73 12.43 6.18
C LEU A 37 -4.01 13.27 7.25
N SER A 38 -2.84 13.81 6.92
CA SER A 38 -2.00 14.57 7.86
C SER A 38 -2.63 15.87 8.35
N VAL A 39 -3.60 16.44 7.62
CA VAL A 39 -4.27 17.70 8.02
C VAL A 39 -5.02 17.61 9.36
N HIS A 40 -5.28 16.39 9.83
CA HIS A 40 -5.98 16.14 11.11
C HIS A 40 -5.02 15.98 12.30
N TYR A 41 -3.70 16.10 12.08
CA TYR A 41 -2.68 15.79 13.07
C TYR A 41 -1.59 16.87 13.11
N ASP A 42 -1.02 17.07 14.27
CA ASP A 42 0.16 17.94 14.43
C ASP A 42 1.42 17.14 14.04
N VAL A 43 1.77 17.19 12.76
CA VAL A 43 2.88 16.46 12.16
C VAL A 43 3.69 17.35 11.22
N ASN A 44 4.97 17.05 11.07
CA ASN A 44 5.82 17.68 10.07
C ASN A 44 5.47 17.17 8.68
N ILE A 45 4.95 18.03 7.82
CA ILE A 45 4.47 17.68 6.46
C ILE A 45 5.60 17.20 5.56
N ASP A 46 6.81 17.77 5.69
CA ASP A 46 7.97 17.32 4.92
C ASP A 46 8.39 15.89 5.31
N MET A 47 8.27 15.53 6.59
CA MET A 47 8.46 14.14 7.01
C MET A 47 7.39 13.22 6.41
N VAL A 48 6.11 13.60 6.44
CA VAL A 48 5.01 12.81 5.85
C VAL A 48 5.25 12.59 4.35
N TYR A 49 5.62 13.64 3.63
CA TYR A 49 5.93 13.58 2.20
C TYR A 49 7.10 12.64 1.92
N THR A 50 8.19 12.78 2.68
CA THR A 50 9.40 11.96 2.50
C THR A 50 9.15 10.49 2.84
N ILE A 51 8.45 10.19 3.94
CA ILE A 51 8.05 8.82 4.31
C ILE A 51 7.29 8.17 3.16
N ALA A 52 6.29 8.88 2.61
CA ALA A 52 5.49 8.37 1.51
C ALA A 52 6.31 8.14 0.22
N ALA A 53 7.31 8.98 -0.04
CA ALA A 53 8.19 8.83 -1.19
C ALA A 53 9.16 7.64 -1.06
N TYR A 54 9.55 7.27 0.17
CA TYR A 54 10.57 6.23 0.41
C TYR A 54 9.98 4.86 0.76
N HIS A 55 8.68 4.76 1.13
CA HIS A 55 8.14 3.59 1.82
C HIS A 55 8.34 2.25 1.09
N ASP A 56 8.39 2.27 -0.23
CA ASP A 56 8.48 1.06 -1.07
C ASP A 56 9.80 0.94 -1.85
N LEU A 57 10.82 1.82 -1.65
CA LEU A 57 12.09 1.74 -2.36
C LEU A 57 12.81 0.39 -2.16
N GLY A 58 12.61 -0.23 -1.01
CA GLY A 58 13.19 -1.53 -0.69
C GLY A 58 12.59 -2.72 -1.45
N ILE A 59 11.59 -2.51 -2.35
CA ILE A 59 10.98 -3.59 -3.13
C ILE A 59 11.99 -4.33 -4.01
N SER A 60 13.05 -3.66 -4.44
CA SER A 60 14.18 -4.25 -5.15
C SER A 60 14.87 -5.39 -4.39
N HIS A 61 14.75 -5.42 -3.07
CA HIS A 61 15.27 -6.47 -2.18
C HIS A 61 14.22 -7.54 -1.86
N GLY A 62 13.09 -7.54 -2.55
CA GLY A 62 12.02 -8.51 -2.44
C GLY A 62 10.86 -8.11 -1.51
N ARG A 63 9.66 -8.51 -1.87
CA ARG A 63 8.39 -8.13 -1.21
C ARG A 63 8.33 -8.47 0.30
N LYS A 64 9.03 -9.50 0.75
CA LYS A 64 8.93 -9.96 2.14
C LYS A 64 9.53 -8.95 3.13
N LEU A 65 10.64 -8.31 2.76
CA LEU A 65 11.43 -7.45 3.64
C LEU A 65 11.52 -6.00 3.13
N HIS A 66 10.76 -5.62 2.09
CA HIS A 66 10.85 -4.31 1.45
C HIS A 66 10.77 -3.16 2.46
N HIS A 67 9.86 -3.23 3.42
CA HIS A 67 9.67 -2.20 4.45
C HIS A 67 10.93 -1.96 5.30
N LEU A 68 11.68 -3.01 5.64
CA LEU A 68 12.94 -2.88 6.37
C LEU A 68 14.04 -2.27 5.48
N TYR A 69 14.16 -2.74 4.24
CA TYR A 69 15.12 -2.18 3.28
C TYR A 69 14.80 -0.73 2.89
N SER A 70 13.53 -0.36 2.78
CA SER A 70 13.12 1.03 2.56
C SER A 70 13.57 1.94 3.71
N GLY A 71 13.45 1.47 4.95
CA GLY A 71 13.96 2.17 6.12
C GLY A 71 15.49 2.33 6.12
N ILE A 72 16.22 1.30 5.70
CA ILE A 72 17.69 1.35 5.54
C ILE A 72 18.06 2.37 4.44
N ILE A 73 17.42 2.30 3.28
CA ILE A 73 17.67 3.23 2.15
C ILE A 73 17.45 4.68 2.59
N LEU A 74 16.39 4.97 3.35
CA LEU A 74 16.16 6.30 3.90
C LEU A 74 17.31 6.74 4.83
N MET A 75 17.76 5.89 5.74
CA MET A 75 18.82 6.21 6.70
C MET A 75 20.19 6.41 6.04
N GLU A 76 20.46 5.71 4.94
CA GLU A 76 21.71 5.79 4.19
C GLU A 76 21.78 7.00 3.25
N ASP A 77 20.63 7.66 3.00
CA ASP A 77 20.59 8.84 2.16
C ASP A 77 21.11 10.09 2.89
N ASN A 78 22.37 10.42 2.63
CA ASN A 78 23.02 11.56 3.26
C ASN A 78 22.42 12.93 2.88
N ASN A 79 21.71 13.04 1.74
CA ASN A 79 21.08 14.31 1.35
C ASN A 79 19.93 14.67 2.31
N LEU A 80 19.27 13.68 2.90
CA LEU A 80 18.19 13.94 3.86
C LEU A 80 18.68 14.58 5.15
N LYS A 81 19.95 14.45 5.50
CA LYS A 81 20.56 15.11 6.67
C LYS A 81 20.66 16.63 6.55
N GLU A 82 20.49 17.18 5.35
CA GLU A 82 20.40 18.62 5.12
C GLU A 82 19.01 19.17 5.54
N PHE A 83 17.99 18.31 5.59
CA PHE A 83 16.58 18.67 5.82
C PHE A 83 16.07 18.21 7.18
N PHE A 84 16.60 17.11 7.72
CA PHE A 84 16.08 16.45 8.91
C PHE A 84 17.16 16.15 9.94
N THR A 85 16.80 16.28 11.20
CA THR A 85 17.63 15.81 12.32
C THR A 85 17.69 14.29 12.36
N GLU A 86 18.70 13.74 13.01
CA GLU A 86 18.84 12.30 13.19
C GLU A 86 17.60 11.66 13.86
N SER A 87 17.03 12.33 14.87
CA SER A 87 15.80 11.88 15.55
C SER A 87 14.61 11.83 14.60
N GLN A 88 14.48 12.80 13.68
CA GLN A 88 13.43 12.78 12.66
C GLN A 88 13.64 11.64 11.67
N LEU A 89 14.87 11.39 11.22
CA LEU A 89 15.20 10.27 10.33
C LEU A 89 14.86 8.91 10.97
N PHE A 90 15.15 8.72 12.27
CA PHE A 90 14.72 7.51 12.99
C PHE A 90 13.20 7.38 13.05
N THR A 91 12.48 8.47 13.31
CA THR A 91 11.01 8.46 13.30
C THR A 91 10.45 8.09 11.93
N MET A 92 11.06 8.61 10.86
CA MET A 92 10.66 8.31 9.48
C MET A 92 10.96 6.85 9.11
N LYS A 93 12.14 6.35 9.48
CA LYS A 93 12.50 4.93 9.33
C LYS A 93 11.46 4.03 10.03
N ASP A 94 11.14 4.32 11.29
CA ASP A 94 10.15 3.58 12.06
C ASP A 94 8.79 3.55 11.37
N ALA A 95 8.34 4.70 10.84
CA ALA A 95 7.10 4.80 10.10
C ALA A 95 7.10 3.94 8.82
N ILE A 96 8.20 3.96 8.07
CA ILE A 96 8.38 3.14 6.87
C ILE A 96 8.33 1.65 7.21
N GLU A 97 9.01 1.22 8.27
CA GLU A 97 9.00 -0.19 8.70
C GLU A 97 7.61 -0.67 9.13
N ASP A 98 6.78 0.23 9.67
CA ASP A 98 5.47 -0.09 10.22
C ASP A 98 4.33 -0.10 9.18
N HIS A 99 4.56 0.35 7.92
CA HIS A 99 3.48 0.52 6.94
C HIS A 99 2.86 -0.80 6.49
N ARG A 100 3.56 -1.92 6.62
CA ARG A 100 3.16 -3.20 6.04
C ARG A 100 1.80 -3.68 6.53
N ALA A 101 0.88 -3.99 5.60
CA ALA A 101 -0.50 -4.41 5.90
C ALA A 101 -0.60 -5.72 6.71
N SER A 102 0.40 -6.61 6.58
CA SER A 102 0.46 -7.87 7.33
C SER A 102 1.18 -7.75 8.68
N SER A 103 1.54 -6.54 9.11
CA SER A 103 2.05 -6.32 10.47
C SER A 103 0.91 -6.53 11.48
N GLU A 104 1.15 -7.34 12.51
CA GLU A 104 0.21 -7.53 13.61
C GLU A 104 0.31 -6.41 14.65
N ARG A 105 1.38 -5.61 14.57
CA ARG A 105 1.65 -4.54 15.54
C ARG A 105 1.04 -3.23 15.06
N GLU A 106 0.54 -2.47 16.03
CA GLU A 106 0.21 -1.07 15.80
C GLU A 106 1.48 -0.28 15.43
N PRO A 107 1.38 0.63 14.43
CA PRO A 107 2.50 1.49 14.08
C PRO A 107 2.98 2.30 15.29
N ARG A 108 4.31 2.42 15.44
CA ARG A 108 4.97 3.07 16.60
C ARG A 108 4.66 4.55 16.72
N THR A 109 4.29 5.19 15.61
CA THR A 109 4.09 6.64 15.55
C THR A 109 2.86 6.98 14.70
N ILE A 110 2.34 8.21 14.87
CA ILE A 110 1.29 8.74 13.99
C ILE A 110 1.74 8.78 12.51
N TYR A 111 3.02 8.99 12.23
CA TYR A 111 3.57 8.92 10.88
C TYR A 111 3.41 7.51 10.28
N GLY A 112 3.70 6.47 11.07
CA GLY A 112 3.48 5.08 10.68
C GLY A 112 2.00 4.77 10.44
N MET A 113 1.09 5.31 11.25
CA MET A 113 -0.35 5.15 11.04
C MET A 113 -0.80 5.82 9.73
N ILE A 114 -0.33 7.04 9.46
CA ILE A 114 -0.68 7.80 8.24
C ILE A 114 -0.21 7.06 7.00
N ILE A 115 1.06 6.65 6.93
CA ILE A 115 1.57 5.95 5.74
C ILE A 115 0.92 4.58 5.56
N ALA A 116 0.75 3.81 6.63
CA ALA A 116 0.07 2.54 6.57
C ALA A 116 -1.37 2.66 6.08
N GLU A 117 -2.09 3.69 6.50
CA GLU A 117 -3.47 3.98 6.06
C GLU A 117 -3.52 4.45 4.61
N ALA A 118 -2.60 5.34 4.21
CA ALA A 118 -2.53 5.90 2.85
C ALA A 118 -2.19 4.84 1.80
N ASP A 119 -1.31 3.89 2.12
CA ASP A 119 -0.93 2.78 1.24
C ASP A 119 -2.08 1.76 1.06
N ARG A 120 -2.98 1.65 2.04
CA ARG A 120 -4.14 0.74 1.97
C ARG A 120 -5.28 1.25 1.09
N GLN A 121 -5.01 1.62 -0.13
CA GLN A 121 -6.01 2.11 -1.10
C GLN A 121 -7.11 1.07 -1.33
N ILE A 122 -8.14 1.07 -0.49
CA ILE A 122 -9.24 0.10 -0.55
C ILE A 122 -10.28 0.60 -1.56
N ASP A 123 -10.36 -0.10 -2.68
CA ASP A 123 -11.48 -0.05 -3.60
C ASP A 123 -11.95 -1.49 -3.84
N PRO A 124 -13.22 -1.83 -3.62
CA PRO A 124 -13.70 -3.21 -3.69
C PRO A 124 -13.45 -3.88 -5.03
N GLN A 125 -13.67 -3.19 -6.15
CA GLN A 125 -13.48 -3.75 -7.47
C GLN A 125 -12.00 -3.96 -7.77
N VAL A 126 -11.18 -2.95 -7.46
CA VAL A 126 -9.72 -3.01 -7.64
C VAL A 126 -9.11 -4.11 -6.76
N CYS A 127 -9.57 -4.27 -5.51
CA CYS A 127 -9.09 -5.35 -4.62
C CYS A 127 -9.38 -6.74 -5.20
N ILE A 128 -10.57 -6.95 -5.76
CA ILE A 128 -10.96 -8.22 -6.38
C ILE A 128 -10.13 -8.46 -7.65
N LEU A 129 -10.04 -7.46 -8.53
CA LEU A 129 -9.29 -7.54 -9.78
C LEU A 129 -7.80 -7.83 -9.53
N ARG A 130 -7.13 -7.07 -8.65
CA ARG A 130 -5.71 -7.30 -8.30
C ARG A 130 -5.47 -8.68 -7.68
N THR A 131 -6.41 -9.16 -6.85
CA THR A 131 -6.32 -10.50 -6.27
C THR A 131 -6.43 -11.59 -7.36
N LEU A 132 -7.30 -11.39 -8.35
CA LEU A 132 -7.42 -12.28 -9.52
C LEU A 132 -6.16 -12.24 -10.38
N GLN A 133 -5.69 -11.04 -10.75
CA GLN A 133 -4.48 -10.85 -11.57
C GLN A 133 -3.26 -11.55 -10.96
N PHE A 134 -3.05 -11.37 -9.64
CA PHE A 134 -2.01 -12.11 -8.93
C PHE A 134 -2.17 -13.63 -9.07
N GLY A 135 -3.40 -14.13 -9.05
CA GLY A 135 -3.67 -15.54 -9.23
C GLY A 135 -3.36 -16.04 -10.64
N LEU A 136 -3.76 -15.29 -11.65
CA LEU A 136 -3.48 -15.64 -13.05
C LEU A 136 -1.98 -15.66 -13.35
N GLU A 137 -1.21 -14.78 -12.71
CA GLU A 137 0.24 -14.69 -12.87
C GLU A 137 1.01 -15.81 -12.13
N ASN A 138 0.62 -16.08 -10.86
CA ASN A 138 1.39 -16.96 -9.97
C ASN A 138 0.84 -18.38 -9.87
N TYR A 139 -0.38 -18.63 -10.34
CA TYR A 139 -1.07 -19.93 -10.37
C TYR A 139 -1.80 -20.10 -11.71
N PRO A 140 -1.06 -20.13 -12.85
CA PRO A 140 -1.64 -20.14 -14.19
C PRO A 140 -2.42 -21.41 -14.50
N ASP A 141 -2.15 -22.51 -13.79
CA ASP A 141 -2.78 -23.82 -14.00
C ASP A 141 -4.17 -23.94 -13.35
N LEU A 142 -4.55 -22.98 -12.50
CA LEU A 142 -5.87 -22.99 -11.86
C LEU A 142 -6.94 -22.57 -12.85
N ASP A 143 -8.03 -23.36 -12.91
CA ASP A 143 -9.21 -23.00 -13.68
C ASP A 143 -9.98 -21.81 -13.06
N LYS A 144 -11.03 -21.34 -13.76
CA LYS A 144 -11.84 -20.19 -13.32
C LYS A 144 -12.47 -20.42 -11.93
N GLU A 145 -12.96 -21.63 -11.65
CA GLU A 145 -13.60 -21.97 -10.38
C GLU A 145 -12.58 -22.01 -9.24
N GLU A 146 -11.43 -22.58 -9.48
CA GLU A 146 -10.31 -22.64 -8.52
C GLU A 146 -9.76 -21.24 -8.23
N GLN A 147 -9.62 -20.39 -9.25
CA GLN A 147 -9.24 -18.98 -9.07
C GLN A 147 -10.29 -18.23 -8.24
N PHE A 148 -11.58 -18.47 -8.45
CA PHE A 148 -12.63 -17.86 -7.62
C PHE A 148 -12.52 -18.29 -6.16
N LYS A 149 -12.33 -19.58 -5.89
CA LYS A 149 -12.13 -20.11 -4.52
C LYS A 149 -10.93 -19.47 -3.85
N ARG A 150 -9.82 -19.32 -4.59
CA ARG A 150 -8.61 -18.66 -4.11
C ARG A 150 -8.86 -17.19 -3.81
N VAL A 151 -9.48 -16.44 -4.71
CA VAL A 151 -9.82 -15.03 -4.54
C VAL A 151 -10.70 -14.85 -3.31
N LYS A 152 -11.80 -15.60 -3.19
CA LYS A 152 -12.72 -15.55 -2.06
C LYS A 152 -12.01 -15.79 -0.72
N ARG A 153 -11.13 -16.80 -0.66
CA ARG A 153 -10.35 -17.10 0.55
C ARG A 153 -9.42 -15.95 0.89
N HIS A 154 -8.62 -15.47 -0.06
CA HIS A 154 -7.69 -14.37 0.17
C HIS A 154 -8.39 -13.09 0.64
N LEU A 155 -9.50 -12.73 0.00
CA LEU A 155 -10.28 -11.54 0.40
C LEU A 155 -10.83 -11.69 1.82
N LYS A 156 -11.31 -12.88 2.19
CA LYS A 156 -11.80 -13.16 3.53
C LYS A 156 -10.68 -13.06 4.57
N ASP A 157 -9.51 -13.66 4.28
CA ASP A 157 -8.36 -13.69 5.18
C ASP A 157 -7.76 -12.30 5.39
N LYS A 158 -7.77 -11.46 4.36
CA LYS A 158 -7.21 -10.11 4.45
C LYS A 158 -8.21 -9.07 4.93
N TYR A 159 -9.40 -9.03 4.35
CA TYR A 159 -10.37 -7.93 4.51
C TYR A 159 -11.63 -8.31 5.29
N GLY A 160 -11.89 -9.60 5.52
CA GLY A 160 -13.06 -10.09 6.26
C GLY A 160 -13.16 -9.52 7.68
N GLU A 161 -14.24 -9.83 8.42
CA GLU A 161 -14.44 -9.31 9.78
C GLU A 161 -13.30 -9.69 10.75
N GLY A 162 -12.70 -10.86 10.61
CA GLY A 162 -11.53 -11.30 11.37
C GLY A 162 -10.22 -11.17 10.58
N GLY A 163 -10.22 -10.45 9.45
CA GLY A 163 -9.06 -10.35 8.58
C GLY A 163 -7.89 -9.59 9.19
N TYR A 164 -6.68 -9.88 8.67
CA TYR A 164 -5.45 -9.30 9.23
C TYR A 164 -5.25 -7.82 8.89
N LEU A 165 -5.97 -7.26 7.89
CA LEU A 165 -5.85 -5.84 7.58
C LEU A 165 -6.42 -4.99 8.72
N LYS A 166 -5.61 -4.07 9.25
CA LYS A 166 -6.00 -3.09 10.25
C LYS A 166 -6.01 -1.69 9.64
N LEU A 167 -6.97 -0.87 10.04
CA LEU A 167 -7.05 0.56 9.73
C LEU A 167 -6.74 1.34 11.00
N TRP A 168 -5.95 2.42 10.85
CA TRP A 168 -5.41 3.15 11.98
C TRP A 168 -5.93 4.60 12.06
N ILE A 169 -6.43 5.14 10.94
CA ILE A 169 -6.87 6.54 10.84
C ILE A 169 -8.39 6.60 10.66
N PRO A 170 -9.15 7.09 11.67
CA PRO A 170 -10.61 7.13 11.63
C PRO A 170 -11.20 8.06 10.56
N TYR A 171 -10.42 9.08 10.13
CA TYR A 171 -10.83 10.05 9.09
C TYR A 171 -10.58 9.56 7.66
N SER A 172 -10.05 8.37 7.51
CA SER A 172 -9.82 7.75 6.20
C SER A 172 -11.11 7.23 5.59
N ASN A 173 -11.25 7.39 4.28
CA ASN A 173 -12.33 6.76 3.51
C ASN A 173 -12.22 5.23 3.46
N ASN A 174 -11.07 4.66 3.82
CA ASN A 174 -10.86 3.22 3.85
C ASN A 174 -11.86 2.49 4.74
N THR A 175 -12.31 3.09 5.84
CA THR A 175 -13.32 2.48 6.72
C THR A 175 -14.64 2.23 6.00
N LEU A 176 -15.12 3.17 5.20
CA LEU A 176 -16.35 3.03 4.42
C LEU A 176 -16.15 1.99 3.31
N LYS A 177 -15.03 2.08 2.59
CA LYS A 177 -14.67 1.17 1.51
C LYS A 177 -14.45 -0.27 2.01
N LEU A 178 -13.86 -0.45 3.19
CA LEU A 178 -13.71 -1.76 3.82
C LEU A 178 -15.07 -2.36 4.20
N ARG A 179 -16.00 -1.56 4.73
CA ARG A 179 -17.36 -2.03 5.00
C ARG A 179 -18.11 -2.48 3.73
N GLU A 180 -17.94 -1.73 2.64
CA GLU A 180 -18.48 -2.10 1.33
C GLU A 180 -17.88 -3.43 0.84
N LEU A 181 -16.57 -3.57 0.87
CA LEU A 181 -15.88 -4.79 0.48
C LEU A 181 -16.30 -5.99 1.34
N ARG A 182 -16.47 -5.83 2.66
CA ARG A 182 -16.95 -6.88 3.56
C ARG A 182 -18.36 -7.35 3.20
N LYS A 183 -19.27 -6.43 2.83
CA LYS A 183 -20.61 -6.79 2.33
C LYS A 183 -20.53 -7.63 1.05
N ILE A 184 -19.62 -7.29 0.15
CA ILE A 184 -19.39 -8.05 -1.08
C ILE A 184 -18.84 -9.45 -0.74
N ILE A 185 -17.83 -9.55 0.12
CA ILE A 185 -17.21 -10.82 0.54
C ILE A 185 -18.24 -11.76 1.19
N SER A 186 -19.14 -11.22 2.01
CA SER A 186 -20.18 -11.99 2.70
C SER A 186 -21.30 -12.48 1.77
N ASN A 187 -21.50 -11.82 0.63
CA ASN A 187 -22.51 -12.18 -0.36
C ASN A 187 -21.85 -12.89 -1.56
N THR A 188 -21.88 -14.22 -1.55
CA THR A 188 -21.20 -15.04 -2.57
C THR A 188 -21.66 -14.74 -4.00
N SER A 189 -22.95 -14.47 -4.23
CA SER A 189 -23.47 -14.16 -5.58
C SER A 189 -22.99 -12.80 -6.08
N THR A 190 -22.92 -11.79 -5.21
CA THR A 190 -22.37 -10.48 -5.54
C THR A 190 -20.87 -10.58 -5.85
N LEU A 191 -20.11 -11.29 -5.01
CA LEU A 191 -18.68 -11.51 -5.22
C LEU A 191 -18.43 -12.27 -6.54
N GLN A 192 -19.22 -13.32 -6.83
CA GLN A 192 -19.11 -14.08 -8.07
C GLN A 192 -19.32 -13.18 -9.29
N ARG A 193 -20.37 -12.37 -9.29
CA ARG A 193 -20.66 -11.46 -10.41
C ARG A 193 -19.50 -10.49 -10.69
N ILE A 194 -18.93 -9.89 -9.64
CA ILE A 194 -17.79 -8.96 -9.80
C ILE A 194 -16.53 -9.71 -10.26
N PHE A 195 -16.31 -10.90 -9.72
CA PHE A 195 -15.21 -11.77 -10.17
C PHE A 195 -15.35 -12.14 -11.65
N ASP A 196 -16.55 -12.52 -12.11
CA ASP A 196 -16.80 -12.90 -13.51
C ASP A 196 -16.51 -11.73 -14.45
N GLN A 197 -16.93 -10.51 -14.09
CA GLN A 197 -16.59 -9.29 -14.83
C GLN A 197 -15.06 -9.08 -14.91
N SER A 198 -14.37 -9.18 -13.79
CA SER A 198 -12.90 -9.05 -13.72
C SER A 198 -12.18 -10.16 -14.50
N TRP A 199 -12.75 -11.38 -14.51
CA TRP A 199 -12.22 -12.48 -15.29
C TRP A 199 -12.30 -12.19 -16.79
N GLU A 200 -13.45 -11.76 -17.29
CA GLU A 200 -13.66 -11.41 -18.70
C GLU A 200 -12.71 -10.27 -19.13
N GLU A 201 -12.60 -9.20 -18.35
CA GLU A 201 -11.65 -8.11 -18.59
C GLU A 201 -10.20 -8.62 -18.70
N SER A 202 -9.83 -9.55 -17.83
CA SER A 202 -8.47 -10.11 -17.80
C SER A 202 -8.16 -11.01 -19.02
N GLN A 203 -9.16 -11.53 -19.74
CA GLN A 203 -8.96 -12.31 -20.97
C GLN A 203 -8.81 -11.42 -22.22
N ILE A 204 -9.33 -10.18 -22.20
CA ILE A 204 -9.26 -9.25 -23.32
C ILE A 204 -7.86 -8.60 -23.43
N ILE A 205 -7.13 -8.52 -22.30
CA ILE A 205 -5.82 -7.85 -22.21
C ILE A 205 -4.64 -8.79 -22.55
N LYS A 206 -4.93 -10.09 -22.72
CA LYS A 206 -3.95 -11.08 -23.23
C LYS A 206 -3.91 -11.07 -24.75
#